data_f4fbdd1d31a838f3b6975e0bcddb62bd
#
_entry.id   f4fbdd1d31a838f3b6975e0bcddb62bd
#
_cell.length_a   1.000
_cell.length_b   1.000
_cell.length_c   1.000
_cell.angle_alpha   90.00
_cell.angle_beta   90.00
_cell.angle_gamma   90.00
#
_symmetry.space_group_name_H-M   'P 1'
#
loop_
_entity.id
_entity.type
_entity.pdbx_description
1 polymer ?
#
loop_
_entity_poly.entity_id
_entity_poly.type
_entity_poly.pdbx_seq_one_letter_code
_entity_poly.pdbx_strand_id
1 'polypeptide(L)'
;MSDIDVTAAPSGPGCQECTAESGWWVHLRRCAACGHVGCCDSSPKQHASAHFRQEGHPIVQSFEPGEDWFWDYGSEDYYDGPELASPTSRPADQPVPGPRGAVPPNWRELIH
;
A
#
# COMPACT_ATOMS: atom_id res chain seq x y z
N MET A 1 -21.44 7.01 2.64
CA MET A 1 -20.22 6.38 3.15
C MET A 1 -19.01 7.19 2.75
N SER A 2 -18.12 7.39 3.70
CA SER A 2 -16.89 8.16 3.41
C SER A 2 -15.84 7.26 2.76
N ASP A 3 -15.11 7.82 1.77
CA ASP A 3 -13.95 7.13 1.18
C ASP A 3 -12.72 7.19 2.09
N ILE A 4 -12.84 7.87 3.23
CA ILE A 4 -11.76 8.02 4.21
C ILE A 4 -12.32 7.78 5.60
N ASP A 5 -11.62 6.93 6.37
CA ASP A 5 -11.88 6.73 7.79
C ASP A 5 -10.57 7.00 8.54
N VAL A 6 -10.50 8.17 9.18
CA VAL A 6 -9.27 8.61 9.86
C VAL A 6 -8.93 7.74 11.08
N THR A 7 -9.88 6.92 11.54
CA THR A 7 -9.67 6.02 12.70
C THR A 7 -9.25 4.61 12.31
N ALA A 8 -9.28 4.26 11.02
CA ALA A 8 -8.92 2.93 10.56
C ALA A 8 -7.41 2.75 10.59
N ALA A 9 -6.92 1.95 11.52
CA ALA A 9 -5.49 1.64 11.63
C ALA A 9 -5.03 0.81 10.44
N PRO A 10 -3.73 0.89 10.06
CA PRO A 10 -3.22 0.03 8.98
C PRO A 10 -3.29 -1.43 9.35
N SER A 11 -3.51 -2.29 8.35
CA SER A 11 -3.65 -3.74 8.55
C SER A 11 -2.36 -4.42 9.01
N GLY A 12 -1.22 -3.79 8.82
CA GLY A 12 0.06 -4.33 9.24
C GLY A 12 1.21 -3.56 8.62
N PRO A 13 2.46 -4.00 8.88
CA PRO A 13 3.65 -3.31 8.39
C PRO A 13 4.02 -3.67 6.95
N GLY A 14 3.32 -4.59 6.32
CA GLY A 14 3.62 -5.05 4.96
C GLY A 14 2.35 -5.27 4.16
N CYS A 15 2.51 -5.68 2.89
CA CYS A 15 1.37 -6.01 2.04
C CYS A 15 0.65 -7.22 2.61
N GLN A 16 -0.63 -7.07 2.91
CA GLN A 16 -1.43 -8.10 3.57
C GLN A 16 -1.47 -9.38 2.76
N GLU A 17 -1.77 -9.29 1.47
CA GLU A 17 -1.87 -10.46 0.60
C GLU A 17 -0.51 -11.07 0.29
N CYS A 18 0.51 -10.24 0.02
CA CYS A 18 1.86 -10.77 -0.21
C CYS A 18 2.38 -11.52 1.00
N THR A 19 2.13 -11.01 2.21
CA THR A 19 2.52 -11.68 3.45
C THR A 19 1.85 -13.05 3.55
N ALA A 20 0.55 -13.13 3.23
CA ALA A 20 -0.21 -14.39 3.28
C ALA A 20 0.26 -15.39 2.22
N GLU A 21 0.74 -14.91 1.07
CA GLU A 21 1.15 -15.73 -0.08
C GLU A 21 2.65 -16.02 -0.11
N SER A 22 3.42 -15.54 0.87
CA SER A 22 4.88 -15.56 0.87
C SER A 22 5.47 -14.83 -0.34
N GLY A 23 4.78 -13.77 -0.79
CA GLY A 23 5.20 -12.94 -1.90
C GLY A 23 6.08 -11.79 -1.45
N TRP A 24 6.32 -10.85 -2.38
CA TRP A 24 7.17 -9.70 -2.13
C TRP A 24 6.59 -8.46 -2.83
N TRP A 25 7.07 -7.28 -2.41
CA TRP A 25 6.56 -6.00 -2.90
C TRP A 25 7.67 -4.97 -3.03
N VAL A 26 7.40 -3.90 -3.79
CA VAL A 26 8.31 -2.75 -3.90
C VAL A 26 7.91 -1.67 -2.90
N HIS A 27 6.79 -0.99 -3.14
CA HIS A 27 6.28 0.03 -2.23
C HIS A 27 4.89 -0.34 -1.72
N LEU A 28 4.47 0.31 -0.65
CA LEU A 28 3.21 0.02 0.00
C LEU A 28 2.26 1.20 -0.07
N ARG A 29 0.97 0.88 -0.16
CA ARG A 29 -0.13 1.85 -0.15
C ARG A 29 -1.15 1.42 0.89
N ARG A 30 -1.68 2.38 1.62
CA ARG A 30 -2.67 2.15 2.66
C ARG A 30 -4.01 2.64 2.18
N CYS A 31 -5.05 1.80 2.24
CA CYS A 31 -6.41 2.21 1.94
C CYS A 31 -6.90 3.19 3.00
N ALA A 32 -7.33 4.39 2.59
CA ALA A 32 -7.78 5.41 3.52
C ALA A 32 -9.15 5.07 4.13
N ALA A 33 -9.90 4.18 3.50
CA ALA A 33 -11.24 3.82 3.98
C ALA A 33 -11.22 2.73 5.05
N CYS A 34 -10.29 1.76 4.97
CA CYS A 34 -10.32 0.60 5.89
C CYS A 34 -8.96 0.21 6.46
N GLY A 35 -7.88 0.88 6.05
CA GLY A 35 -6.55 0.59 6.57
C GLY A 35 -5.83 -0.57 5.89
N HIS A 36 -6.43 -1.20 4.88
CA HIS A 36 -5.78 -2.29 4.14
C HIS A 36 -4.45 -1.80 3.55
N VAL A 37 -3.37 -2.50 3.82
CA VAL A 37 -2.05 -2.22 3.25
C VAL A 37 -1.81 -3.19 2.11
N GLY A 38 -1.59 -2.65 0.91
CA GLY A 38 -1.32 -3.43 -0.28
C GLY A 38 -0.12 -2.89 -1.02
N CYS A 39 0.43 -3.69 -1.94
CA CYS A 39 1.60 -3.29 -2.71
C CYS A 39 1.21 -2.41 -3.90
N CYS A 40 2.14 -1.55 -4.30
CA CYS A 40 1.94 -0.57 -5.36
C CYS A 40 1.89 -1.23 -6.74
N ASP A 41 1.54 -0.43 -7.76
CA ASP A 41 1.42 -0.93 -9.12
C ASP A 41 2.76 -1.31 -9.77
N SER A 42 3.89 -0.87 -9.20
CA SER A 42 5.20 -1.37 -9.62
C SER A 42 5.48 -2.78 -9.12
N SER A 43 4.80 -3.20 -8.05
CA SER A 43 4.95 -4.55 -7.50
C SER A 43 4.32 -5.59 -8.42
N PRO A 44 4.81 -6.86 -8.41
CA PRO A 44 4.29 -7.88 -9.32
C PRO A 44 2.80 -8.14 -9.16
N LYS A 45 2.27 -8.06 -7.94
CA LYS A 45 0.88 -8.46 -7.65
C LYS A 45 -0.11 -7.29 -7.58
N GLN A 46 0.35 -6.06 -7.42
CA GLN A 46 -0.50 -4.85 -7.46
C GLN A 46 -1.72 -4.95 -6.54
N HIS A 47 -1.51 -5.38 -5.28
CA HIS A 47 -2.62 -5.66 -4.37
C HIS A 47 -3.39 -4.41 -3.94
N ALA A 48 -2.76 -3.22 -3.91
CA ALA A 48 -3.47 -2.00 -3.54
C ALA A 48 -4.53 -1.63 -4.58
N SER A 49 -4.19 -1.67 -5.86
CA SER A 49 -5.18 -1.39 -6.91
C SER A 49 -6.22 -2.50 -7.03
N ALA A 50 -5.83 -3.76 -6.77
CA ALA A 50 -6.78 -4.87 -6.72
C ALA A 50 -7.82 -4.65 -5.61
N HIS A 51 -7.39 -4.16 -4.44
CA HIS A 51 -8.29 -3.84 -3.32
C HIS A 51 -9.30 -2.77 -3.73
N PHE A 52 -8.86 -1.72 -4.43
CA PHE A 52 -9.78 -0.71 -4.97
C PHE A 52 -10.84 -1.35 -5.88
N ARG A 53 -10.42 -2.23 -6.79
CA ARG A 53 -11.37 -2.87 -7.73
C ARG A 53 -12.36 -3.78 -7.03
N GLN A 54 -11.93 -4.46 -5.97
CA GLN A 54 -12.77 -5.41 -5.21
C GLN A 54 -13.72 -4.72 -4.24
N GLU A 55 -13.22 -3.71 -3.52
CA GLU A 55 -13.97 -3.10 -2.42
C GLU A 55 -14.57 -1.75 -2.77
N GLY A 56 -14.16 -1.14 -3.89
CA GLY A 56 -14.65 0.17 -4.26
C GLY A 56 -14.13 1.31 -3.38
N HIS A 57 -12.96 1.12 -2.75
CA HIS A 57 -12.31 2.13 -1.91
C HIS A 57 -11.25 2.86 -2.75
N PRO A 58 -11.54 4.06 -3.28
CA PRO A 58 -10.64 4.68 -4.29
C PRO A 58 -9.42 5.38 -3.70
N ILE A 59 -9.44 5.77 -2.44
CA ILE A 59 -8.39 6.63 -1.88
C ILE A 59 -7.37 5.79 -1.14
N VAL A 60 -6.10 5.96 -1.51
CA VAL A 60 -4.97 5.37 -0.79
C VAL A 60 -3.99 6.45 -0.39
N GLN A 61 -3.22 6.19 0.65
CA GLN A 61 -2.08 7.02 1.05
C GLN A 61 -0.80 6.21 0.89
N SER A 62 0.30 6.86 0.50
CA SER A 62 1.60 6.22 0.57
C SER A 62 1.86 5.74 1.99
N PHE A 63 2.34 4.50 2.12
CA PHE A 63 2.71 3.94 3.42
C PHE A 63 4.23 3.91 3.58
N GLU A 64 4.96 4.64 2.73
CA GLU A 64 6.41 4.74 2.78
C GLU A 64 6.86 5.84 3.73
N PRO A 65 7.94 5.63 4.51
CA PRO A 65 8.42 6.64 5.44
C PRO A 65 8.76 7.96 4.74
N GLY A 66 8.33 9.07 5.35
CA GLY A 66 8.56 10.40 4.79
C GLY A 66 7.63 10.81 3.66
N GLU A 67 6.67 9.96 3.30
CA GLU A 67 5.68 10.25 2.28
C GLU A 67 4.30 10.34 2.91
N ASP A 68 3.53 11.33 2.51
CA ASP A 68 2.20 11.58 3.06
C ASP A 68 1.14 11.84 1.98
N TRP A 69 1.50 11.70 0.72
CA TRP A 69 0.58 11.96 -0.38
C TRP A 69 -0.51 10.90 -0.48
N PHE A 70 -1.67 11.33 -0.98
CA PHE A 70 -2.81 10.46 -1.29
C PHE A 70 -2.99 10.35 -2.78
N TRP A 71 -3.57 9.23 -3.22
CA TRP A 71 -3.90 8.97 -4.60
C TRP A 71 -5.34 8.47 -4.70
N ASP A 72 -6.08 8.99 -5.68
CA ASP A 72 -7.45 8.57 -5.97
C ASP A 72 -7.42 7.71 -7.24
N TYR A 73 -7.65 6.42 -7.10
CA TYR A 73 -7.70 5.51 -8.24
C TYR A 73 -8.88 5.80 -9.17
N GLY A 74 -9.96 6.37 -8.63
CA GLY A 74 -11.14 6.68 -9.42
C GLY A 74 -10.92 7.83 -10.40
N SER A 75 -10.29 8.91 -9.93
CA SER A 75 -9.97 10.07 -10.78
C SER A 75 -8.58 10.00 -11.41
N GLU A 76 -7.75 9.06 -10.95
CA GLU A 76 -6.35 8.93 -11.37
C GLU A 76 -5.57 10.22 -11.13
N ASP A 77 -5.71 10.77 -9.93
CA ASP A 77 -5.07 12.03 -9.56
C ASP A 77 -4.71 12.00 -8.08
N TYR A 78 -3.84 12.93 -7.68
CA TYR A 78 -3.51 13.12 -6.28
C TYR A 78 -4.70 13.71 -5.53
N TYR A 79 -4.78 13.40 -4.25
CA TYR A 79 -5.85 13.82 -3.37
C TYR A 79 -5.24 14.45 -2.12
N ASP A 80 -5.86 15.54 -1.65
CA ASP A 80 -5.40 16.24 -0.45
C ASP A 80 -6.23 15.75 0.74
N GLY A 81 -5.69 14.78 1.47
CA GLY A 81 -6.41 14.10 2.53
C GLY A 81 -5.97 14.51 3.93
N PRO A 82 -6.74 14.09 4.94
CA PRO A 82 -6.45 14.38 6.35
C PRO A 82 -5.40 13.43 6.91
N GLU A 83 -4.92 13.73 8.12
CA GLU A 83 -4.04 12.82 8.84
C GLU A 83 -4.82 11.55 9.25
N LEU A 84 -4.26 10.39 8.95
CA LEU A 84 -4.85 9.09 9.28
C LEU A 84 -4.26 8.54 10.57
N ALA A 85 -4.93 7.52 11.13
CA ALA A 85 -4.49 6.86 12.37
C ALA A 85 -3.09 6.26 12.22
N SER A 86 -2.28 6.35 13.29
CA SER A 86 -0.92 5.78 13.31
C SER A 86 -0.96 4.25 13.37
N PRO A 87 0.12 3.59 12.90
CA PRO A 87 1.32 4.16 12.27
C PRO A 87 1.03 4.67 10.88
N THR A 88 1.69 5.74 10.46
CA THR A 88 1.46 6.38 9.16
C THR A 88 2.41 5.88 8.07
N SER A 89 3.32 4.97 8.42
CA SER A 89 4.23 4.35 7.47
C SER A 89 4.66 2.97 7.94
N ARG A 90 5.19 2.19 7.00
CA ARG A 90 5.92 0.98 7.35
C ARG A 90 7.18 1.34 8.16
N PRO A 91 7.77 0.39 8.92
CA PRO A 91 9.05 0.65 9.59
C PRO A 91 10.13 1.07 8.59
N ALA A 92 10.91 2.10 8.95
CA ALA A 92 11.91 2.67 8.05
C ALA A 92 13.07 1.70 7.75
N ASP A 93 13.28 0.70 8.60
CA ASP A 93 14.34 -0.30 8.43
C ASP A 93 13.92 -1.51 7.59
N GLN A 94 12.68 -1.56 7.09
CA GLN A 94 12.29 -2.62 6.17
C GLN A 94 13.00 -2.44 4.83
N PRO A 95 13.47 -3.53 4.19
CA PRO A 95 14.10 -3.43 2.88
C PRO A 95 13.08 -3.10 1.78
N VAL A 96 13.54 -2.43 0.73
CA VAL A 96 12.75 -2.16 -0.48
C VAL A 96 13.56 -2.66 -1.67
N PRO A 97 13.08 -3.65 -2.42
CA PRO A 97 11.86 -4.43 -2.18
C PRO A 97 11.97 -5.34 -0.97
N GLY A 98 10.83 -5.75 -0.45
CA GLY A 98 10.74 -6.61 0.73
C GLY A 98 9.62 -7.62 0.64
N PRO A 99 9.53 -8.52 1.63
CA PRO A 99 10.43 -8.70 2.77
C PRO A 99 11.71 -9.40 2.39
N ARG A 100 12.72 -9.25 3.25
CA ARG A 100 14.00 -9.93 3.06
C ARG A 100 13.81 -11.44 2.98
N GLY A 101 14.47 -12.07 2.00
CA GLY A 101 14.36 -13.52 1.80
C GLY A 101 13.28 -13.95 0.83
N ALA A 102 12.29 -13.10 0.54
CA ALA A 102 11.24 -13.39 -0.44
C ALA A 102 11.53 -12.78 -1.82
N VAL A 103 12.42 -11.80 -1.89
CA VAL A 103 12.70 -11.05 -3.11
C VAL A 103 13.71 -11.82 -3.97
N PRO A 104 13.36 -12.17 -5.23
CA PRO A 104 14.31 -12.87 -6.10
C PRO A 104 15.42 -11.94 -6.57
N PRO A 105 16.62 -12.48 -6.94
CA PRO A 105 17.73 -11.65 -7.38
C PRO A 105 17.44 -10.88 -8.67
N ASN A 106 16.53 -11.37 -9.50
CA ASN A 106 16.13 -10.71 -10.76
C ASN A 106 14.87 -9.85 -10.61
N TRP A 107 14.59 -9.35 -9.44
CA TRP A 107 13.33 -8.65 -9.15
C TRP A 107 13.06 -7.47 -10.10
N ARG A 108 14.12 -6.80 -10.58
CA ARG A 108 13.95 -5.65 -11.49
C ARG A 108 13.31 -6.02 -12.82
N GLU A 109 13.42 -7.28 -13.22
CA GLU A 109 12.80 -7.80 -14.44
C GLU A 109 11.33 -8.16 -14.23
N LEU A 110 10.88 -8.23 -12.99
CA LEU A 110 9.54 -8.70 -12.61
C LEU A 110 8.59 -7.59 -12.21
N ILE A 111 9.06 -6.35 -12.07
CA ILE A 111 8.23 -5.20 -11.71
C ILE A 111 7.59 -4.57 -12.95
N HIS A 112 6.56 -3.75 -12.69
CA HIS A 112 5.80 -3.10 -13.77
C HIS A 112 6.25 -1.68 -14.06
#